data_8c751afbb6d72dbe598767d17eb8098b
#
_entry.id   8c751afbb6d72dbe598767d17eb8098b
#
_cell.length_a   1.000
_cell.length_b   1.000
_cell.length_c   1.000
_cell.angle_alpha   90.00
_cell.angle_beta   90.00
_cell.angle_gamma   90.00
#
_symmetry.space_group_name_H-M   'P 1'
#
loop_
_entity.id
_entity.type
_entity.pdbx_description
1 polymer ?
#
loop_
_entity_poly.entity_id
_entity_poly.type
_entity_poly.pdbx_seq_one_letter_code
_entity_poly.pdbx_strand_id
1 'polypeptide(L)'
;CCWLKLTASGVPAHGSLAPFVGENAIEKLMRVLGRITDLRNIPARYDDDTAAVMEDSKQNARRRLTAKGAAHVLNHCSVNIGKINGGTKINMVPDHAEAEVDIRVPIGISTKTVEEEICRIIQESGAQDVEYSFSWRSEPNSTPRTAGIVECLAENVQEIWKEPLTRTYQWASSDARFFRYAG
;
A
#
# COMPACT_ATOMS: atom_id res chain seq x y z
N CYS A 1 -0.23 -2.02 6.24
CA CYS A 1 0.11 -0.66 5.80
C CYS A 1 1.63 -0.51 5.80
N CYS A 2 2.19 0.05 4.73
CA CYS A 2 3.62 0.35 4.65
C CYS A 2 3.79 1.80 4.16
N TRP A 3 4.64 2.55 4.84
CA TRP A 3 5.13 3.84 4.34
C TRP A 3 6.54 3.63 3.84
N LEU A 4 6.68 3.62 2.53
CA LEU A 4 7.91 3.36 1.82
C LEU A 4 8.61 4.68 1.51
N LYS A 5 9.90 4.75 1.81
CA LYS A 5 10.81 5.77 1.31
C LYS A 5 11.71 5.14 0.26
N LEU A 6 11.85 5.79 -0.88
CA LEU A 6 12.79 5.47 -1.95
C LEU A 6 13.79 6.59 -2.05
N THR A 7 15.07 6.27 -2.20
CA THR A 7 16.16 7.24 -2.32
C THR A 7 17.06 6.83 -3.48
N ALA A 8 17.30 7.75 -4.39
CA ALA A 8 18.20 7.57 -5.52
C ALA A 8 19.39 8.51 -5.41
N SER A 9 20.59 7.97 -5.60
CA SER A 9 21.82 8.74 -5.73
C SER A 9 22.25 8.85 -7.18
N GLY A 10 22.86 9.97 -7.54
CA GLY A 10 23.34 10.26 -8.87
C GLY A 10 24.75 10.84 -8.87
N VAL A 11 25.25 11.19 -10.05
CA VAL A 11 26.53 11.87 -10.24
C VAL A 11 26.27 13.23 -10.88
N PRO A 12 26.54 14.34 -10.19
CA PRO A 12 26.22 15.67 -10.71
C PRO A 12 27.10 16.04 -11.90
N ALA A 13 26.52 16.77 -12.84
CA ALA A 13 27.21 17.33 -14.00
C ALA A 13 26.46 18.59 -14.49
N HIS A 14 27.07 19.32 -15.41
CA HIS A 14 26.34 20.39 -16.09
C HIS A 14 25.25 19.79 -17.01
N GLY A 15 24.03 20.32 -16.95
CA GLY A 15 22.87 19.76 -17.66
C GLY A 15 23.04 19.66 -19.18
N SER A 16 23.86 20.53 -19.80
CA SER A 16 24.18 20.43 -21.23
C SER A 16 25.01 19.19 -21.63
N LEU A 17 25.57 18.48 -20.67
CA LEU A 17 26.36 17.26 -20.88
C LEU A 17 25.53 15.99 -20.71
N ALA A 18 24.30 16.11 -20.20
CA ALA A 18 23.41 14.99 -20.05
C ALA A 18 22.93 14.46 -21.43
N PRO A 19 22.75 13.15 -21.60
CA PRO A 19 22.94 12.08 -20.61
C PRO A 19 24.34 11.46 -20.65
N PHE A 20 25.29 12.05 -21.35
CA PHE A 20 26.61 11.45 -21.61
C PHE A 20 27.58 11.58 -20.42
N VAL A 21 27.36 12.59 -19.56
CA VAL A 21 28.16 12.85 -18.35
C VAL A 21 27.23 13.03 -17.15
N GLY A 22 27.59 12.37 -16.05
CA GLY A 22 26.76 12.35 -14.84
C GLY A 22 25.72 11.23 -14.84
N GLU A 23 25.06 11.08 -13.72
CA GLU A 23 23.97 10.13 -13.52
C GLU A 23 22.78 10.82 -12.84
N ASN A 24 21.65 10.86 -13.51
CA ASN A 24 20.49 11.61 -13.05
C ASN A 24 19.68 10.80 -12.01
N ALA A 25 19.74 11.21 -10.74
CA ALA A 25 19.00 10.57 -9.64
C ALA A 25 17.49 10.61 -9.84
N ILE A 26 16.95 11.70 -10.42
CA ILE A 26 15.51 11.80 -10.70
C ILE A 26 15.09 10.76 -11.74
N GLU A 27 15.86 10.57 -12.82
CA GLU A 27 15.52 9.57 -13.83
C GLU A 27 15.59 8.14 -13.29
N LYS A 28 16.57 7.85 -12.39
CA LYS A 28 16.63 6.55 -11.70
C LYS A 28 15.36 6.33 -10.87
N LEU A 29 15.00 7.30 -10.04
CA LEU A 29 13.81 7.22 -9.18
C LEU A 29 12.53 7.08 -10.01
N MET A 30 12.39 7.83 -11.11
CA MET A 30 11.23 7.76 -12.00
C MET A 30 11.04 6.37 -12.63
N ARG A 31 12.12 5.65 -12.97
CA ARG A 31 12.01 4.27 -13.49
C ARG A 31 11.37 3.34 -12.47
N VAL A 32 11.74 3.44 -11.19
CA VAL A 32 11.12 2.67 -10.11
C VAL A 32 9.69 3.10 -9.87
N LEU A 33 9.43 4.42 -9.76
CA LEU A 33 8.10 4.96 -9.51
C LEU A 33 7.10 4.66 -10.64
N GLY A 34 7.57 4.58 -11.88
CA GLY A 34 6.75 4.19 -13.03
C GLY A 34 6.15 2.78 -12.89
N ARG A 35 6.79 1.93 -12.10
CA ARG A 35 6.35 0.54 -11.87
C ARG A 35 5.83 0.29 -10.48
N ILE A 36 6.03 1.20 -9.51
CA ILE A 36 5.61 0.97 -8.11
C ILE A 36 4.11 0.70 -7.99
N THR A 37 3.31 1.19 -8.91
CA THR A 37 1.87 0.93 -8.97
C THR A 37 1.52 -0.51 -9.34
N ASP A 38 2.47 -1.32 -9.85
CA ASP A 38 2.28 -2.74 -10.14
C ASP A 38 1.99 -3.55 -8.86
N LEU A 39 2.37 -3.03 -7.68
CA LEU A 39 1.98 -3.58 -6.38
C LEU A 39 0.46 -3.78 -6.24
N ARG A 40 -0.36 -3.03 -7.00
CA ARG A 40 -1.81 -3.21 -7.04
C ARG A 40 -2.24 -4.54 -7.63
N ASN A 41 -1.36 -5.20 -8.37
CA ASN A 41 -1.63 -6.47 -9.04
C ASN A 41 -1.29 -7.70 -8.17
N ILE A 42 -0.73 -7.50 -6.96
CA ILE A 42 -0.45 -8.60 -6.03
C ILE A 42 -1.77 -9.28 -5.68
N PRO A 43 -1.91 -10.61 -5.93
CA PRO A 43 -3.16 -11.30 -5.65
C PRO A 43 -3.34 -11.53 -4.15
N ALA A 44 -4.48 -11.12 -3.62
CA ALA A 44 -4.89 -11.45 -2.27
C ALA A 44 -5.38 -12.91 -2.20
N ARG A 45 -4.99 -13.64 -1.14
CA ARG A 45 -5.39 -15.02 -0.89
C ARG A 45 -6.17 -15.11 0.40
N TYR A 46 -7.30 -15.81 0.37
CA TYR A 46 -8.22 -15.95 1.50
C TYR A 46 -8.54 -17.43 1.75
N ASP A 47 -8.87 -17.75 3.00
CA ASP A 47 -9.70 -18.90 3.30
C ASP A 47 -11.18 -18.62 2.97
N ASP A 48 -12.02 -19.63 3.00
CA ASP A 48 -13.44 -19.52 2.61
C ASP A 48 -14.20 -18.56 3.52
N ASP A 49 -13.88 -18.52 4.81
CA ASP A 49 -14.53 -17.62 5.78
C ASP A 49 -14.20 -16.16 5.51
N THR A 50 -12.92 -15.85 5.30
CA THR A 50 -12.45 -14.52 4.92
C THR A 50 -13.02 -14.09 3.56
N ALA A 51 -13.10 -15.01 2.59
CA ALA A 51 -13.67 -14.73 1.27
C ALA A 51 -15.14 -14.31 1.34
N ALA A 52 -15.95 -14.98 2.17
CA ALA A 52 -17.35 -14.63 2.38
C ALA A 52 -17.52 -13.22 2.96
N VAL A 53 -16.78 -12.89 4.03
CA VAL A 53 -16.78 -11.54 4.64
C VAL A 53 -16.27 -10.48 3.66
N MET A 54 -15.29 -10.83 2.82
CA MET A 54 -14.75 -9.93 1.80
C MET A 54 -15.80 -9.56 0.75
N GLU A 55 -16.61 -10.52 0.29
CA GLU A 55 -17.68 -10.24 -0.68
C GLU A 55 -18.77 -9.35 -0.08
N ASP A 56 -19.20 -9.62 1.14
CA ASP A 56 -20.12 -8.76 1.89
C ASP A 56 -19.56 -7.34 2.05
N SER A 57 -18.27 -7.23 2.35
CA SER A 57 -17.56 -5.95 2.49
C SER A 57 -17.54 -5.16 1.19
N LYS A 58 -17.28 -5.83 0.05
CA LYS A 58 -17.33 -5.21 -1.29
C LYS A 58 -18.73 -4.72 -1.65
N GLN A 59 -19.76 -5.50 -1.36
CA GLN A 59 -21.14 -5.10 -1.59
C GLN A 59 -21.51 -3.86 -0.75
N ASN A 60 -21.13 -3.86 0.53
CA ASN A 60 -21.33 -2.71 1.41
C ASN A 60 -20.56 -1.46 0.93
N ALA A 61 -19.30 -1.63 0.51
CA ALA A 61 -18.51 -0.54 -0.05
C ALA A 61 -19.14 0.05 -1.32
N ARG A 62 -19.66 -0.78 -2.23
CA ARG A 62 -20.37 -0.33 -3.45
C ARG A 62 -21.63 0.49 -3.12
N ARG A 63 -22.32 0.16 -2.02
CA ARG A 63 -23.53 0.90 -1.58
C ARG A 63 -23.19 2.23 -0.92
N ARG A 64 -22.10 2.28 -0.12
CA ARG A 64 -21.74 3.45 0.68
C ARG A 64 -20.81 4.42 -0.03
N LEU A 65 -19.93 3.90 -0.88
CA LEU A 65 -18.93 4.70 -1.59
C LEU A 65 -19.39 4.89 -3.04
N THR A 66 -19.75 6.11 -3.38
CA THR A 66 -20.22 6.45 -4.73
C THR A 66 -19.09 6.45 -5.77
N ALA A 67 -17.83 6.47 -5.34
CA ALA A 67 -16.67 6.47 -6.22
C ALA A 67 -16.53 5.12 -6.96
N LYS A 68 -16.50 5.17 -8.29
CA LYS A 68 -16.33 3.99 -9.13
C LYS A 68 -15.00 3.28 -8.78
N GLY A 69 -15.07 1.99 -8.52
CA GLY A 69 -13.90 1.18 -8.17
C GLY A 69 -13.52 1.20 -6.67
N ALA A 70 -14.22 1.95 -5.81
CA ALA A 70 -13.89 2.04 -4.38
C ALA A 70 -13.85 0.67 -3.66
N ALA A 71 -14.64 -0.31 -4.09
CA ALA A 71 -14.61 -1.66 -3.52
C ALA A 71 -13.29 -2.42 -3.76
N HIS A 72 -12.49 -2.01 -4.75
CA HIS A 72 -11.20 -2.66 -5.05
C HIS A 72 -10.15 -2.44 -3.94
N VAL A 73 -10.26 -1.36 -3.15
CA VAL A 73 -9.33 -1.10 -2.04
C VAL A 73 -9.36 -2.18 -0.95
N LEU A 74 -10.40 -3.00 -0.91
CA LEU A 74 -10.56 -4.06 0.09
C LEU A 74 -9.69 -5.29 -0.21
N ASN A 75 -9.36 -5.53 -1.49
CA ASN A 75 -8.64 -6.74 -1.91
C ASN A 75 -7.45 -6.50 -2.84
N HIS A 76 -7.06 -5.24 -3.04
CA HIS A 76 -5.86 -4.84 -3.78
C HIS A 76 -5.05 -3.88 -2.94
N CYS A 77 -3.73 -3.93 -3.06
CA CYS A 77 -2.92 -2.87 -2.49
C CYS A 77 -3.32 -1.53 -3.10
N SER A 78 -3.54 -0.52 -2.27
CA SER A 78 -3.58 0.85 -2.77
C SER A 78 -2.20 1.46 -2.66
N VAL A 79 -1.77 2.16 -3.71
CA VAL A 79 -0.43 2.76 -3.81
C VAL A 79 -0.60 4.22 -4.16
N ASN A 80 -0.11 5.08 -3.27
CA ASN A 80 -0.13 6.53 -3.45
C ASN A 80 1.29 7.09 -3.32
N ILE A 81 1.83 7.62 -4.41
CA ILE A 81 3.07 8.38 -4.37
C ILE A 81 2.73 9.75 -3.78
N GLY A 82 2.98 9.91 -2.48
CA GLY A 82 2.54 11.08 -1.71
C GLY A 82 3.49 12.27 -1.83
N LYS A 83 4.80 12.00 -1.96
CA LYS A 83 5.83 13.03 -2.09
C LYS A 83 6.91 12.59 -3.06
N ILE A 84 7.48 13.56 -3.78
CA ILE A 84 8.67 13.40 -4.59
C ILE A 84 9.49 14.68 -4.54
N ASN A 85 10.79 14.57 -4.32
CA ASN A 85 11.74 15.66 -4.26
C ASN A 85 13.02 15.28 -4.99
N GLY A 86 13.72 16.25 -5.58
CA GLY A 86 15.01 16.00 -6.22
C GLY A 86 15.52 17.19 -6.99
N GLY A 87 16.87 17.21 -7.17
CA GLY A 87 17.56 18.26 -7.88
C GLY A 87 17.61 19.59 -7.12
N THR A 88 18.51 20.47 -7.54
CA THR A 88 18.75 21.80 -6.96
C THR A 88 18.63 22.93 -7.97
N LYS A 89 19.03 22.69 -9.21
CA LYS A 89 19.01 23.69 -10.30
C LYS A 89 18.66 23.02 -11.62
N ILE A 90 17.89 23.70 -12.46
CA ILE A 90 17.43 23.16 -13.75
C ILE A 90 18.56 22.84 -14.72
N ASN A 91 19.71 23.48 -14.60
CA ASN A 91 20.87 23.29 -15.47
C ASN A 91 21.94 22.37 -14.88
N MET A 92 21.61 21.56 -13.88
CA MET A 92 22.48 20.55 -13.28
C MET A 92 21.84 19.18 -13.34
N VAL A 93 22.65 18.15 -13.57
CA VAL A 93 22.23 16.76 -13.40
C VAL A 93 22.02 16.50 -11.89
N PRO A 94 20.83 16.07 -11.44
CA PRO A 94 20.55 15.82 -10.04
C PRO A 94 21.40 14.67 -9.46
N ASP A 95 22.01 14.91 -8.33
CA ASP A 95 22.80 13.92 -7.56
C ASP A 95 21.97 13.22 -6.48
N HIS A 96 20.77 13.72 -6.18
CA HIS A 96 19.87 13.16 -5.20
C HIS A 96 18.40 13.30 -5.61
N ALA A 97 17.61 12.25 -5.34
CA ALA A 97 16.16 12.29 -5.43
C ALA A 97 15.53 11.33 -4.41
N GLU A 98 14.36 11.68 -3.89
CA GLU A 98 13.62 10.84 -2.95
C GLU A 98 12.12 10.87 -3.21
N ALA A 99 11.43 9.80 -2.81
CA ALA A 99 9.96 9.73 -2.82
C ALA A 99 9.45 9.02 -1.58
N GLU A 100 8.25 9.43 -1.14
CA GLU A 100 7.50 8.75 -0.09
C GLU A 100 6.20 8.20 -0.69
N VAL A 101 5.96 6.90 -0.44
CA VAL A 101 4.82 6.15 -1.00
C VAL A 101 4.02 5.53 0.14
N ASP A 102 2.71 5.83 0.21
CA ASP A 102 1.76 5.16 1.11
C ASP A 102 1.19 3.93 0.41
N ILE A 103 1.44 2.75 1.00
CA ILE A 103 0.97 1.46 0.51
C ILE A 103 0.01 0.88 1.54
N ARG A 104 -1.28 0.76 1.17
CA ARG A 104 -2.26 0.06 1.99
C ARG A 104 -2.33 -1.39 1.57
N VAL A 105 -2.02 -2.27 2.51
CA VAL A 105 -1.97 -3.70 2.28
C VAL A 105 -3.26 -4.32 2.84
N PRO A 106 -4.10 -4.93 2.00
CA PRO A 106 -5.35 -5.55 2.44
C PRO A 106 -5.09 -6.90 3.11
N ILE A 107 -6.10 -7.45 3.77
CA ILE A 107 -6.11 -8.84 4.26
C ILE A 107 -5.85 -9.77 3.07
N GLY A 108 -5.09 -10.84 3.31
CA GLY A 108 -4.74 -11.82 2.27
C GLY A 108 -3.45 -11.50 1.50
N ILE A 109 -2.79 -10.38 1.81
CA ILE A 109 -1.45 -10.03 1.30
C ILE A 109 -0.56 -9.73 2.52
N SER A 110 0.65 -10.31 2.57
CA SER A 110 1.62 -9.99 3.63
C SER A 110 2.47 -8.78 3.27
N THR A 111 2.95 -8.06 4.26
CA THR A 111 3.92 -6.97 4.00
C THR A 111 5.24 -7.49 3.48
N LYS A 112 5.58 -8.75 3.76
CA LYS A 112 6.75 -9.44 3.18
C LYS A 112 6.60 -9.61 1.67
N THR A 113 5.43 -10.05 1.18
CA THR A 113 5.14 -10.16 -0.25
C THR A 113 5.24 -8.80 -0.96
N VAL A 114 4.77 -7.73 -0.30
CA VAL A 114 4.91 -6.36 -0.83
C VAL A 114 6.38 -5.97 -0.94
N GLU A 115 7.20 -6.26 0.06
CA GLU A 115 8.63 -5.98 0.06
C GLU A 115 9.39 -6.76 -1.02
N GLU A 116 9.10 -8.05 -1.17
CA GLU A 116 9.66 -8.89 -2.23
C GLU A 116 9.36 -8.33 -3.62
N GLU A 117 8.15 -7.85 -3.82
CA GLU A 117 7.74 -7.22 -5.08
C GLU A 117 8.40 -5.86 -5.31
N ILE A 118 8.62 -5.04 -4.26
CA ILE A 118 9.39 -3.80 -4.34
C ILE A 118 10.82 -4.10 -4.79
N CYS A 119 11.48 -5.10 -4.18
CA CYS A 119 12.81 -5.53 -4.57
C CYS A 119 12.86 -5.95 -6.04
N ARG A 120 11.87 -6.72 -6.50
CA ARG A 120 11.75 -7.14 -7.90
C ARG A 120 11.61 -5.93 -8.84
N ILE A 121 10.74 -4.98 -8.50
CA ILE A 121 10.55 -3.75 -9.27
C ILE A 121 11.84 -2.95 -9.40
N ILE A 122 12.60 -2.77 -8.30
CA ILE A 122 13.89 -2.07 -8.31
C ILE A 122 14.87 -2.79 -9.24
N GLN A 123 15.02 -4.11 -9.11
CA GLN A 123 15.91 -4.91 -9.94
C GLN A 123 15.58 -4.81 -11.44
N GLU A 124 14.31 -4.96 -11.78
CA GLU A 124 13.85 -4.94 -13.17
C GLU A 124 13.78 -3.53 -13.79
N SER A 125 13.79 -2.48 -12.98
CA SER A 125 13.79 -1.10 -13.45
C SER A 125 15.14 -0.62 -14.01
N GLY A 126 16.20 -1.43 -13.84
CA GLY A 126 17.56 -1.03 -14.18
C GLY A 126 18.12 0.09 -13.30
N ALA A 127 17.57 0.26 -12.08
CA ALA A 127 17.98 1.24 -11.09
C ALA A 127 18.26 0.53 -9.74
N GLN A 128 19.15 -0.49 -9.78
CA GLN A 128 19.45 -1.34 -8.63
C GLN A 128 20.11 -0.60 -7.46
N ASP A 129 20.62 0.59 -7.70
CA ASP A 129 21.20 1.51 -6.72
C ASP A 129 20.17 2.44 -6.06
N VAL A 130 18.87 2.29 -6.39
CA VAL A 130 17.80 2.94 -5.63
C VAL A 130 17.60 2.18 -4.32
N GLU A 131 17.84 2.87 -3.22
CA GLU A 131 17.66 2.35 -1.88
C GLU A 131 16.20 2.50 -1.43
N TYR A 132 15.73 1.56 -0.59
CA TYR A 132 14.41 1.66 0.03
C TYR A 132 14.48 1.44 1.54
N SER A 133 13.52 2.04 2.24
CA SER A 133 13.30 1.82 3.67
C SER A 133 11.82 1.99 4.00
N PHE A 134 11.39 1.38 5.11
CA PHE A 134 10.04 1.59 5.63
C PHE A 134 10.11 2.48 6.87
N SER A 135 9.50 3.67 6.81
CA SER A 135 9.30 4.52 7.99
C SER A 135 8.17 4.00 8.89
N TRP A 136 7.26 3.21 8.31
CA TRP A 136 6.19 2.49 9.00
C TRP A 136 5.87 1.19 8.29
N ARG A 137 5.66 0.10 9.09
CA ARG A 137 5.22 -1.19 8.59
C ARG A 137 4.30 -1.87 9.59
N SER A 138 3.15 -2.34 9.14
CA SER A 138 2.17 -3.03 9.96
C SER A 138 1.44 -4.06 9.11
N GLU A 139 1.43 -5.32 9.56
CA GLU A 139 0.69 -6.40 8.91
C GLU A 139 -0.82 -6.12 8.94
N PRO A 140 -1.56 -6.50 7.89
CA PRO A 140 -3.00 -6.55 7.96
C PRO A 140 -3.44 -7.62 8.96
N ASN A 141 -4.46 -7.33 9.73
CA ASN A 141 -5.06 -8.30 10.64
C ASN A 141 -6.58 -8.12 10.72
N SER A 142 -7.28 -9.19 11.07
CA SER A 142 -8.73 -9.19 11.25
C SER A 142 -9.12 -10.05 12.45
N THR A 143 -10.29 -9.78 13.00
CA THR A 143 -10.92 -10.65 13.98
C THR A 143 -11.83 -11.63 13.24
N PRO A 144 -11.74 -12.96 13.49
CA PRO A 144 -12.65 -13.93 12.90
C PRO A 144 -14.11 -13.55 13.18
N ARG A 145 -14.99 -13.74 12.21
CA ARG A 145 -16.43 -13.41 12.39
C ARG A 145 -17.12 -14.23 13.48
N THR A 146 -16.56 -15.40 13.80
CA THR A 146 -17.01 -16.32 14.84
C THR A 146 -16.41 -16.05 16.21
N ALA A 147 -15.56 -15.02 16.35
CA ALA A 147 -15.00 -14.66 17.65
C ALA A 147 -16.12 -14.16 18.59
N GLY A 148 -16.09 -14.59 19.86
CA GLY A 148 -17.15 -14.28 20.84
C GLY A 148 -17.47 -12.78 20.96
N ILE A 149 -16.45 -11.91 20.86
CA ILE A 149 -16.67 -10.44 20.87
C ILE A 149 -17.46 -9.97 19.66
N VAL A 150 -17.24 -10.54 18.48
CA VAL A 150 -17.94 -10.20 17.25
C VAL A 150 -19.39 -10.66 17.30
N GLU A 151 -19.62 -11.86 17.84
CA GLU A 151 -20.98 -12.41 18.02
C GLU A 151 -21.78 -11.60 19.05
N CYS A 152 -21.19 -11.35 20.22
CA CYS A 152 -21.81 -10.55 21.26
C CYS A 152 -22.19 -9.14 20.77
N LEU A 153 -21.28 -8.46 20.05
CA LEU A 153 -21.58 -7.14 19.46
C LEU A 153 -22.68 -7.23 18.41
N ALA A 154 -22.69 -8.28 17.58
CA ALA A 154 -23.71 -8.45 16.55
C ALA A 154 -25.10 -8.67 17.17
N GLU A 155 -25.21 -9.50 18.21
CA GLU A 155 -26.46 -9.75 18.93
C GLU A 155 -27.00 -8.47 19.57
N ASN A 156 -26.14 -7.73 20.31
CA ASN A 156 -26.55 -6.48 20.96
C ASN A 156 -27.01 -5.41 19.94
N VAL A 157 -26.28 -5.24 18.84
CA VAL A 157 -26.64 -4.27 17.81
C VAL A 157 -27.97 -4.66 17.13
N GLN A 158 -28.16 -5.96 16.84
CA GLN A 158 -29.40 -6.45 16.24
C GLN A 158 -30.60 -6.32 17.21
N GLU A 159 -30.38 -6.53 18.52
CA GLU A 159 -31.40 -6.34 19.54
C GLU A 159 -31.86 -4.88 19.63
N ILE A 160 -30.93 -3.94 19.58
CA ILE A 160 -31.21 -2.50 19.69
C ILE A 160 -31.85 -1.95 18.40
N TRP A 161 -31.27 -2.26 17.26
CA TRP A 161 -31.69 -1.66 15.99
C TRP A 161 -32.79 -2.43 15.27
N LYS A 162 -33.00 -3.71 15.64
CA LYS A 162 -33.99 -4.61 15.02
C LYS A 162 -33.85 -4.80 13.51
N GLU A 163 -32.63 -4.57 12.98
CA GLU A 163 -32.32 -4.69 11.55
C GLU A 163 -31.25 -5.77 11.30
N PRO A 164 -31.22 -6.38 10.11
CA PRO A 164 -30.19 -7.32 9.73
C PRO A 164 -28.80 -6.67 9.75
N LEU A 165 -27.84 -7.35 10.38
CA LEU A 165 -26.45 -6.89 10.48
C LEU A 165 -25.56 -7.60 9.46
N THR A 166 -24.72 -6.84 8.76
CA THR A 166 -23.67 -7.38 7.90
C THR A 166 -22.30 -7.07 8.51
N ARG A 167 -21.50 -8.11 8.75
CA ARG A 167 -20.11 -7.99 9.23
C ARG A 167 -19.22 -7.67 8.04
N THR A 168 -18.37 -6.63 8.16
CA THR A 168 -17.56 -6.16 7.04
C THR A 168 -16.14 -5.78 7.48
N TYR A 169 -15.19 -5.96 6.57
CA TYR A 169 -13.86 -5.38 6.71
C TYR A 169 -13.87 -3.89 6.36
N GLN A 170 -12.94 -3.16 6.97
CA GLN A 170 -12.73 -1.75 6.69
C GLN A 170 -11.52 -1.55 5.78
N TRP A 171 -11.57 -0.53 4.92
CA TRP A 171 -10.45 -0.13 4.06
C TRP A 171 -9.42 0.76 4.77
N ALA A 172 -9.74 1.24 5.97
CA ALA A 172 -8.87 2.08 6.78
C ALA A 172 -8.27 1.30 7.95
N SER A 173 -7.08 1.69 8.37
CA SER A 173 -6.48 1.20 9.62
C SER A 173 -7.22 1.77 10.82
N SER A 174 -7.38 0.96 11.88
CA SER A 174 -7.91 1.40 13.16
C SER A 174 -7.02 0.91 14.30
N ASP A 175 -7.14 1.55 15.48
CA ASP A 175 -6.37 1.16 16.67
C ASP A 175 -6.78 -0.21 17.22
N ALA A 176 -7.93 -0.76 16.81
CA ALA A 176 -8.33 -2.13 17.08
C ALA A 176 -7.27 -3.16 16.66
N ARG A 177 -6.36 -2.83 15.72
CA ARG A 177 -5.23 -3.70 15.33
C ARG A 177 -4.31 -3.99 16.51
N PHE A 178 -4.07 -3.02 17.40
CA PHE A 178 -3.18 -3.21 18.57
C PHE A 178 -3.77 -4.20 19.56
N PHE A 179 -5.08 -4.15 19.79
CA PHE A 179 -5.77 -5.13 20.62
C PHE A 179 -5.67 -6.54 20.02
N ARG A 180 -5.81 -6.68 18.69
CA ARG A 180 -5.64 -7.97 18.02
C ARG A 180 -4.21 -8.51 18.06
N TYR A 181 -3.19 -7.66 18.17
CA TYR A 181 -1.80 -8.10 18.35
C TYR A 181 -1.50 -8.51 19.80
N ALA A 182 -2.26 -8.00 20.75
CA ALA A 182 -2.09 -8.31 22.16
C ALA A 182 -2.84 -9.59 22.61
N GLY A 183 -3.77 -10.13 21.81
CA GLY A 183 -4.57 -11.33 22.06
C GLY A 183 -6.04 -10.99 22.24
#